data_2f569d3541a29a67f90b008215aa3594
#
_entry.id   2f569d3541a29a67f90b008215aa3594
#
_cell.length_a   1.000
_cell.length_b   1.000
_cell.length_c   1.000
_cell.angle_alpha   90.00
_cell.angle_beta   90.00
_cell.angle_gamma   90.00
#
_symmetry.space_group_name_H-M   'P 1'
#
loop_
_entity.id
_entity.type
_entity.pdbx_description
1 polymer ?
#
loop_
_entity_poly.entity_id
_entity_poly.type
_entity_poly.pdbx_seq_one_letter_code
_entity_poly.pdbx_strand_id
1 'polypeptide(L)'
;VLLIFEQLSGEQRLGIGIALALSSTVVAAKILEEKKELRAFHGRVAIGILIVQDLVAVATLSFLSGSTPSGYALLLLGLPLLRPLLFKLLELSGHDELLILFGLGMALVLGGVTFELVGLSSELGALVAGALLAEHKRSKELSDALWGLKEVFLVGFFLQIGLSGLP
;
A
#
# COMPACT_ATOMS: atom_id res chain seq x y z
N VAL A 1 22.69 23.78 -2.76
CA VAL A 1 22.24 22.41 -2.37
C VAL A 1 23.26 21.78 -1.42
N LEU A 2 24.58 21.73 -1.73
CA LEU A 2 25.61 21.11 -0.88
C LEU A 2 25.71 21.75 0.51
N LEU A 3 25.63 23.09 0.63
CA LEU A 3 25.70 23.83 1.90
C LEU A 3 24.52 23.50 2.85
N ILE A 4 23.36 23.20 2.31
CA ILE A 4 22.20 22.81 3.11
C ILE A 4 22.42 21.39 3.67
N PHE A 5 23.01 20.50 2.90
CA PHE A 5 23.31 19.12 3.35
C PHE A 5 24.34 19.07 4.48
N GLU A 6 25.30 20.01 4.55
CA GLU A 6 26.31 20.04 5.62
C GLU A 6 25.72 20.42 6.99
N GLN A 7 24.62 21.18 7.01
CA GLN A 7 23.95 21.60 8.26
C GLN A 7 22.98 20.55 8.84
N LEU A 8 22.68 19.50 8.08
CA LEU A 8 21.77 18.43 8.50
C LEU A 8 22.47 17.42 9.41
N SER A 9 21.74 16.93 10.42
CA SER A 9 22.20 15.79 11.22
C SER A 9 22.34 14.52 10.37
N GLY A 10 23.11 13.54 10.84
CA GLY A 10 23.27 12.27 10.13
C GLY A 10 21.92 11.58 9.86
N GLU A 11 21.00 11.61 10.82
CA GLU A 11 19.66 11.05 10.68
C GLU A 11 18.81 11.77 9.63
N GLN A 12 18.89 13.10 9.58
CA GLN A 12 18.17 13.90 8.57
C GLN A 12 18.71 13.64 7.17
N ARG A 13 20.04 13.49 7.00
CA ARG A 13 20.65 13.12 5.73
C ARG A 13 20.20 11.75 5.26
N LEU A 14 20.16 10.78 6.18
CA LEU A 14 19.70 9.43 5.89
C LEU A 14 18.22 9.43 5.48
N GLY A 15 17.36 10.14 6.21
CA GLY A 15 15.93 10.24 5.91
C GLY A 15 15.68 10.87 4.53
N ILE A 16 16.37 11.97 4.21
CA ILE A 16 16.26 12.60 2.89
C ILE A 16 16.80 11.66 1.78
N GLY A 17 17.92 10.98 2.03
CA GLY A 17 18.49 10.02 1.09
C GLY A 17 17.52 8.88 0.78
N ILE A 18 16.87 8.33 1.78
CA ILE A 18 15.84 7.29 1.62
C ILE A 18 14.64 7.85 0.84
N ALA A 19 14.15 9.03 1.22
CA ALA A 19 13.00 9.65 0.55
C ALA A 19 13.28 9.91 -0.96
N LEU A 20 14.48 10.36 -1.29
CA LEU A 20 14.89 10.58 -2.69
C LEU A 20 15.14 9.28 -3.47
N ALA A 21 15.42 8.18 -2.78
CA ALA A 21 15.63 6.88 -3.41
C ALA A 21 14.30 6.17 -3.76
N LEU A 22 13.19 6.60 -3.15
CA LEU A 22 11.88 6.01 -3.41
C LEU A 22 11.28 6.56 -4.71
N SER A 23 10.72 5.66 -5.50
CA SER A 23 10.05 5.99 -6.77
C SER A 23 8.54 5.86 -6.62
N SER A 24 7.78 6.66 -7.38
CA SER A 24 6.31 6.61 -7.35
C SER A 24 5.77 5.40 -8.13
N THR A 25 5.24 4.42 -7.42
CA THR A 25 4.54 3.26 -7.99
C THR A 25 3.37 3.68 -8.86
N VAL A 26 2.63 4.72 -8.44
CA VAL A 26 1.45 5.21 -9.16
C VAL A 26 1.83 5.80 -10.52
N VAL A 27 2.85 6.66 -10.56
CA VAL A 27 3.31 7.29 -11.82
C VAL A 27 3.85 6.24 -12.77
N ALA A 28 4.66 5.31 -12.28
CA ALA A 28 5.21 4.23 -13.10
C ALA A 28 4.10 3.32 -13.66
N ALA A 29 3.13 2.93 -12.82
CA ALA A 29 2.00 2.12 -13.24
C ALA A 29 1.16 2.82 -14.33
N LYS A 30 0.90 4.13 -14.15
CA LYS A 30 0.13 4.93 -15.11
C LYS A 30 0.84 5.01 -16.48
N ILE A 31 2.14 5.27 -16.48
CA ILE A 31 2.94 5.33 -17.72
C ILE A 31 2.96 3.96 -18.43
N LEU A 32 3.14 2.87 -17.68
CA LEU A 32 3.13 1.51 -18.23
C LEU A 32 1.75 1.13 -18.79
N GLU A 33 0.68 1.60 -18.15
CA GLU A 33 -0.69 1.39 -18.60
C GLU A 33 -0.97 2.13 -19.91
N GLU A 34 -0.61 3.42 -19.99
CA GLU A 34 -0.75 4.23 -21.22
C GLU A 34 0.00 3.61 -22.40
N LYS A 35 1.20 3.06 -22.14
CA LYS A 35 1.99 2.34 -23.14
C LYS A 35 1.50 0.92 -23.41
N LYS A 36 0.50 0.41 -22.69
CA LYS A 36 0.02 -0.98 -22.74
C LYS A 36 1.10 -2.01 -22.41
N GLU A 37 2.09 -1.62 -21.61
CA GLU A 37 3.26 -2.42 -21.25
C GLU A 37 3.19 -2.98 -19.80
N LEU A 38 2.11 -2.71 -19.07
CA LEU A 38 1.94 -3.14 -17.67
C LEU A 38 2.08 -4.68 -17.51
N ARG A 39 1.66 -5.45 -18.52
CA ARG A 39 1.75 -6.92 -18.54
C ARG A 39 3.02 -7.45 -19.19
N ALA A 40 3.82 -6.61 -19.80
CA ALA A 40 5.11 -6.99 -20.37
C ALA A 40 6.08 -7.42 -19.26
N PHE A 41 7.11 -8.18 -19.61
CA PHE A 41 8.08 -8.67 -18.62
C PHE A 41 8.72 -7.51 -17.84
N HIS A 42 9.21 -6.49 -18.53
CA HIS A 42 9.81 -5.31 -17.88
C HIS A 42 8.81 -4.52 -17.02
N GLY A 43 7.54 -4.41 -17.47
CA GLY A 43 6.49 -3.76 -16.67
C GLY A 43 6.23 -4.49 -15.34
N ARG A 44 6.12 -5.81 -15.38
CA ARG A 44 5.94 -6.62 -14.15
C ARG A 44 7.14 -6.54 -13.23
N VAL A 45 8.36 -6.56 -13.78
CA VAL A 45 9.59 -6.42 -13.00
C VAL A 45 9.66 -5.03 -12.37
N ALA A 46 9.37 -3.97 -13.12
CA ALA A 46 9.35 -2.60 -12.60
C ALA A 46 8.37 -2.44 -11.44
N ILE A 47 7.11 -2.90 -11.61
CA ILE A 47 6.11 -2.86 -10.53
C ILE A 47 6.55 -3.70 -9.34
N GLY A 48 7.14 -4.88 -9.55
CA GLY A 48 7.68 -5.71 -8.47
C GLY A 48 8.76 -5.01 -7.65
N ILE A 49 9.70 -4.31 -8.32
CA ILE A 49 10.73 -3.52 -7.64
C ILE A 49 10.10 -2.40 -6.81
N LEU A 50 9.12 -1.68 -7.37
CA LEU A 50 8.44 -0.58 -6.68
C LEU A 50 7.68 -1.07 -5.44
N ILE A 51 7.00 -2.22 -5.52
CA ILE A 51 6.34 -2.83 -4.36
C ILE A 51 7.36 -3.16 -3.26
N VAL A 52 8.53 -3.69 -3.62
CA VAL A 52 9.59 -3.96 -2.64
C VAL A 52 10.11 -2.65 -2.02
N GLN A 53 10.26 -1.58 -2.81
CA GLN A 53 10.64 -0.25 -2.29
C GLN A 53 9.58 0.27 -1.30
N ASP A 54 8.28 0.13 -1.60
CA ASP A 54 7.19 0.54 -0.71
C ASP A 54 7.24 -0.24 0.62
N LEU A 55 7.49 -1.55 0.58
CA LEU A 55 7.69 -2.36 1.78
C LEU A 55 8.88 -1.90 2.62
N VAL A 56 10.01 -1.59 1.98
CA VAL A 56 11.20 -1.07 2.66
C VAL A 56 10.91 0.30 3.28
N ALA A 57 10.18 1.17 2.57
CA ALA A 57 9.77 2.48 3.08
C ALA A 57 8.91 2.34 4.35
N VAL A 58 7.87 1.49 4.30
CA VAL A 58 6.98 1.24 5.44
C VAL A 58 7.76 0.66 6.63
N ALA A 59 8.64 -0.32 6.40
CA ALA A 59 9.48 -0.88 7.45
C ALA A 59 10.38 0.19 8.08
N THR A 60 11.03 1.02 7.26
CA THR A 60 11.91 2.10 7.72
C THR A 60 11.14 3.13 8.55
N LEU A 61 9.97 3.56 8.09
CA LEU A 61 9.11 4.50 8.82
C LEU A 61 8.65 3.92 10.16
N SER A 62 8.27 2.64 10.20
CA SER A 62 7.91 1.96 11.46
C SER A 62 9.05 1.95 12.46
N PHE A 63 10.29 1.69 12.02
CA PHE A 63 11.47 1.76 12.89
C PHE A 63 11.75 3.18 13.39
N LEU A 64 11.66 4.18 12.51
CA LEU A 64 11.92 5.58 12.85
C LEU A 64 10.85 6.17 13.77
N SER A 65 9.60 5.73 13.63
CA SER A 65 8.47 6.18 14.48
C SER A 65 8.57 5.68 15.92
N GLY A 66 9.52 4.80 16.23
CA GLY A 66 9.67 4.22 17.57
C GLY A 66 8.48 3.36 18.01
N SER A 67 7.55 3.06 17.12
CA SER A 67 6.43 2.17 17.38
C SER A 67 6.96 0.73 17.44
N THR A 68 7.13 0.20 18.63
CA THR A 68 7.44 -1.23 18.80
C THR A 68 6.16 -2.02 18.59
N PRO A 69 6.13 -2.97 17.63
CA PRO A 69 4.98 -3.85 17.47
C PRO A 69 4.64 -4.53 18.80
N SER A 70 3.39 -4.54 19.15
CA SER A 70 2.94 -5.26 20.35
C SER A 70 3.16 -6.77 20.17
N GLY A 71 3.29 -7.51 21.28
CA GLY A 71 3.38 -8.98 21.20
C GLY A 71 2.20 -9.63 20.42
N TYR A 72 1.06 -8.93 20.35
CA TYR A 72 -0.11 -9.34 19.56
C TYR A 72 0.14 -9.28 18.05
N ALA A 73 1.17 -8.58 17.55
CA ALA A 73 1.54 -8.60 16.14
C ALA A 73 1.86 -10.02 15.64
N LEU A 74 2.29 -10.92 16.51
CA LEU A 74 2.49 -12.34 16.17
C LEU A 74 1.19 -13.04 15.74
N LEU A 75 0.03 -12.57 16.19
CA LEU A 75 -1.26 -13.13 15.77
C LEU A 75 -1.53 -12.87 14.28
N LEU A 76 -0.95 -11.81 13.71
CA LEU A 76 -1.07 -11.51 12.28
C LEU A 76 -0.41 -12.58 11.40
N LEU A 77 0.54 -13.35 11.92
CA LEU A 77 1.09 -14.51 11.22
C LEU A 77 0.03 -15.60 10.98
N GLY A 78 -1.08 -15.57 11.73
CA GLY A 78 -2.24 -16.42 11.51
C GLY A 78 -3.18 -15.96 10.39
N LEU A 79 -3.02 -14.77 9.82
CA LEU A 79 -3.88 -14.25 8.74
C LEU A 79 -4.00 -15.18 7.54
N PRO A 80 -2.94 -15.88 7.07
CA PRO A 80 -3.08 -16.86 5.99
C PRO A 80 -4.08 -17.99 6.30
N LEU A 81 -4.30 -18.34 7.56
CA LEU A 81 -5.28 -19.33 7.98
C LEU A 81 -6.73 -18.85 7.75
N LEU A 82 -6.93 -17.52 7.69
CA LEU A 82 -8.25 -16.93 7.40
C LEU A 82 -8.58 -16.90 5.90
N ARG A 83 -7.64 -17.27 5.02
CA ARG A 83 -7.86 -17.27 3.56
C ARG A 83 -9.16 -17.97 3.13
N PRO A 84 -9.49 -19.18 3.60
CA PRO A 84 -10.72 -19.84 3.18
C PRO A 84 -11.98 -19.06 3.58
N LEU A 85 -11.96 -18.42 4.75
CA LEU A 85 -13.05 -17.54 5.20
C LEU A 85 -13.15 -16.29 4.31
N LEU A 86 -12.02 -15.65 4.03
CA LEU A 86 -11.95 -14.44 3.18
C LEU A 86 -12.41 -14.76 1.76
N PHE A 87 -12.03 -15.90 1.21
CA PHE A 87 -12.46 -16.36 -0.10
C PHE A 87 -13.97 -16.58 -0.14
N LYS A 88 -14.55 -17.23 0.88
CA LYS A 88 -16.00 -17.40 0.99
C LYS A 88 -16.73 -16.07 1.12
N LEU A 89 -16.20 -15.12 1.89
CA LEU A 89 -16.77 -13.78 2.01
C LEU A 89 -16.72 -13.03 0.66
N LEU A 90 -15.62 -13.15 -0.09
CA LEU A 90 -15.50 -12.58 -1.43
C LEU A 90 -16.51 -13.20 -2.40
N GLU A 91 -16.78 -14.51 -2.32
CA GLU A 91 -17.81 -15.16 -3.12
C GLU A 91 -19.21 -14.68 -2.77
N LEU A 92 -19.48 -14.46 -1.48
CA LEU A 92 -20.76 -13.96 -0.97
C LEU A 92 -20.98 -12.45 -1.21
N SER A 93 -19.92 -11.68 -1.45
CA SER A 93 -20.04 -10.23 -1.65
C SER A 93 -20.76 -9.81 -2.94
N GLY A 94 -21.20 -10.78 -3.77
CA GLY A 94 -21.90 -10.48 -5.01
C GLY A 94 -21.00 -9.76 -6.03
N HIS A 95 -21.61 -8.84 -6.77
CA HIS A 95 -20.95 -8.04 -7.81
C HIS A 95 -21.18 -6.54 -7.54
N ASP A 96 -20.59 -5.69 -8.35
CA ASP A 96 -20.77 -4.24 -8.36
C ASP A 96 -20.48 -3.57 -7.00
N GLU A 97 -21.44 -2.87 -6.42
CA GLU A 97 -21.27 -2.04 -5.22
C GLU A 97 -20.86 -2.86 -3.98
N LEU A 98 -21.41 -4.07 -3.81
CA LEU A 98 -21.07 -4.93 -2.68
C LEU A 98 -19.64 -5.43 -2.75
N LEU A 99 -19.12 -5.65 -3.97
CA LEU A 99 -17.74 -6.03 -4.18
C LEU A 99 -16.78 -4.87 -3.82
N ILE A 100 -17.15 -3.65 -4.20
CA ILE A 100 -16.39 -2.44 -3.82
C ILE A 100 -16.40 -2.28 -2.29
N LEU A 101 -17.57 -2.41 -1.66
CA LEU A 101 -17.69 -2.29 -0.21
C LEU A 101 -16.89 -3.38 0.53
N PHE A 102 -16.90 -4.61 0.01
CA PHE A 102 -16.07 -5.68 0.52
C PHE A 102 -14.58 -5.33 0.43
N GLY A 103 -14.11 -4.85 -0.73
CA GLY A 103 -12.72 -4.44 -0.92
C GLY A 103 -12.27 -3.31 -0.01
N LEU A 104 -13.13 -2.31 0.19
CA LEU A 104 -12.90 -1.23 1.16
C LEU A 104 -12.85 -1.76 2.60
N GLY A 105 -13.80 -2.62 2.98
CA GLY A 105 -13.81 -3.26 4.30
C GLY A 105 -12.53 -4.06 4.56
N MET A 106 -12.05 -4.79 3.55
CA MET A 106 -10.78 -5.52 3.63
C MET A 106 -9.58 -4.60 3.81
N ALA A 107 -9.51 -3.52 3.04
CA ALA A 107 -8.38 -2.58 3.10
C ALA A 107 -8.39 -1.76 4.39
N LEU A 108 -9.54 -1.22 4.80
CA LEU A 108 -9.65 -0.29 5.93
C LEU A 108 -9.77 -1.01 7.28
N VAL A 109 -10.58 -2.07 7.37
CA VAL A 109 -10.83 -2.76 8.64
C VAL A 109 -9.78 -3.84 8.87
N LEU A 110 -9.67 -4.84 7.99
CA LEU A 110 -8.70 -5.91 8.17
C LEU A 110 -7.27 -5.41 8.00
N GLY A 111 -7.02 -4.57 6.99
CA GLY A 111 -5.72 -3.98 6.75
C GLY A 111 -5.43 -2.83 7.71
N GLY A 112 -6.22 -1.76 7.67
CA GLY A 112 -5.97 -0.54 8.44
C GLY A 112 -6.07 -0.77 9.94
N VAL A 113 -7.29 -0.82 10.45
CA VAL A 113 -7.57 -0.83 11.90
C VAL A 113 -6.87 -1.99 12.63
N THR A 114 -6.89 -3.20 12.06
CA THR A 114 -6.30 -4.37 12.72
C THR A 114 -4.78 -4.24 12.90
N PHE A 115 -4.09 -3.67 11.91
CA PHE A 115 -2.64 -3.47 11.97
C PHE A 115 -2.25 -2.31 12.89
N GLU A 116 -2.99 -1.22 12.87
CA GLU A 116 -2.77 -0.08 13.79
C GLU A 116 -2.93 -0.50 15.26
N LEU A 117 -3.92 -1.33 15.57
CA LEU A 117 -4.14 -1.84 16.94
C LEU A 117 -2.95 -2.64 17.49
N VAL A 118 -2.14 -3.25 16.63
CA VAL A 118 -0.94 -3.98 17.05
C VAL A 118 0.35 -3.19 16.88
N GLY A 119 0.25 -1.89 16.54
CA GLY A 119 1.39 -0.99 16.39
C GLY A 119 2.12 -1.11 15.05
N LEU A 120 1.44 -1.62 14.01
CA LEU A 120 1.94 -1.67 12.64
C LEU A 120 1.21 -0.63 11.78
N SER A 121 1.79 -0.30 10.62
CA SER A 121 1.17 0.67 9.73
C SER A 121 -0.04 0.11 8.99
N SER A 122 -1.05 0.96 8.78
CA SER A 122 -2.27 0.65 8.02
C SER A 122 -1.98 0.29 6.56
N GLU A 123 -0.95 0.91 5.97
CA GLU A 123 -0.53 0.64 4.60
C GLU A 123 -0.02 -0.80 4.44
N LEU A 124 0.82 -1.25 5.40
CA LEU A 124 1.29 -2.64 5.43
C LEU A 124 0.10 -3.60 5.55
N GLY A 125 -0.86 -3.27 6.40
CA GLY A 125 -2.05 -4.07 6.60
C GLY A 125 -2.90 -4.18 5.34
N ALA A 126 -3.15 -3.08 4.66
CA ALA A 126 -3.91 -3.05 3.40
C ALA A 126 -3.20 -3.89 2.31
N LEU A 127 -1.86 -3.79 2.21
CA LEU A 127 -1.06 -4.59 1.29
C LEU A 127 -1.17 -6.10 1.59
N VAL A 128 -1.08 -6.49 2.87
CA VAL A 128 -1.23 -7.88 3.30
C VAL A 128 -2.64 -8.39 2.99
N ALA A 129 -3.68 -7.59 3.27
CA ALA A 129 -5.06 -7.95 2.95
C ALA A 129 -5.25 -8.20 1.44
N GLY A 130 -4.68 -7.34 0.60
CA GLY A 130 -4.68 -7.52 -0.86
C GLY A 130 -3.93 -8.79 -1.30
N ALA A 131 -2.75 -9.05 -0.72
CA ALA A 131 -1.96 -10.25 -1.02
C ALA A 131 -2.68 -11.55 -0.61
N LEU A 132 -3.44 -11.55 0.48
CA LEU A 132 -4.25 -12.70 0.89
C LEU A 132 -5.33 -13.06 -0.12
N LEU A 133 -5.90 -12.06 -0.81
CA LEU A 133 -6.96 -12.23 -1.81
C LEU A 133 -6.41 -12.46 -3.23
N ALA A 134 -5.11 -12.22 -3.47
CA ALA A 134 -4.53 -12.19 -4.81
C ALA A 134 -4.67 -13.52 -5.59
N GLU A 135 -4.68 -14.65 -4.90
CA GLU A 135 -4.80 -15.98 -5.52
C GLU A 135 -6.25 -16.40 -5.83
N HIS A 136 -7.24 -15.62 -5.38
CA HIS A 136 -8.64 -15.95 -5.65
C HIS A 136 -9.01 -15.67 -7.11
N LYS A 137 -9.90 -16.49 -7.69
CA LYS A 137 -10.36 -16.36 -9.10
C LYS A 137 -10.97 -14.98 -9.40
N ARG A 138 -11.62 -14.37 -8.41
CA ARG A 138 -12.24 -13.05 -8.52
C ARG A 138 -11.34 -11.88 -8.10
N SER A 139 -10.05 -12.12 -7.83
CA SER A 139 -9.12 -11.06 -7.43
C SER A 139 -9.01 -9.95 -8.48
N LYS A 140 -9.05 -10.34 -9.76
CA LYS A 140 -9.05 -9.38 -10.87
C LYS A 140 -10.32 -8.53 -10.89
N GLU A 141 -11.50 -9.14 -10.72
CA GLU A 141 -12.78 -8.45 -10.66
C GLU A 141 -12.82 -7.44 -9.50
N LEU A 142 -12.35 -7.85 -8.33
CA LEU A 142 -12.21 -6.98 -7.17
C LEU A 142 -11.26 -5.80 -7.44
N SER A 143 -10.12 -6.07 -8.05
CA SER A 143 -9.15 -5.03 -8.43
C SER A 143 -9.74 -4.04 -9.43
N ASP A 144 -10.42 -4.54 -10.46
CA ASP A 144 -11.05 -3.71 -11.50
C ASP A 144 -12.18 -2.85 -10.88
N ALA A 145 -12.97 -3.40 -9.95
CA ALA A 145 -14.03 -2.67 -9.23
C ALA A 145 -13.47 -1.52 -8.36
N LEU A 146 -12.33 -1.73 -7.72
CA LEU A 146 -11.68 -0.73 -6.86
C LEU A 146 -10.89 0.33 -7.65
N TRP A 147 -10.67 0.12 -8.95
CA TRP A 147 -9.81 0.98 -9.76
C TRP A 147 -10.26 2.43 -9.79
N GLY A 148 -11.54 2.66 -10.09
CA GLY A 148 -12.10 4.03 -10.13
C GLY A 148 -12.03 4.74 -8.79
N LEU A 149 -12.27 4.00 -7.70
CA LEU A 149 -12.20 4.54 -6.35
C LEU A 149 -10.76 4.93 -5.98
N LYS A 150 -9.78 4.11 -6.35
CA LYS A 150 -8.35 4.41 -6.18
C LYS A 150 -7.98 5.74 -6.86
N GLU A 151 -8.47 6.01 -8.08
CA GLU A 151 -8.19 7.27 -8.77
C GLU A 151 -8.79 8.47 -8.05
N VAL A 152 -10.02 8.36 -7.54
CA VAL A 152 -10.65 9.44 -6.76
C VAL A 152 -9.85 9.74 -5.49
N PHE A 153 -9.46 8.71 -4.74
CA PHE A 153 -8.64 8.88 -3.53
C PHE A 153 -7.27 9.47 -3.86
N LEU A 154 -6.66 9.06 -4.96
CA LEU A 154 -5.37 9.60 -5.40
C LEU A 154 -5.46 11.09 -5.69
N VAL A 155 -6.48 11.53 -6.44
CA VAL A 155 -6.73 12.95 -6.71
C VAL A 155 -6.95 13.72 -5.41
N GLY A 156 -7.79 13.20 -4.50
CA GLY A 156 -8.03 13.79 -3.18
C GLY A 156 -6.76 13.95 -2.35
N PHE A 157 -5.91 12.92 -2.34
CA PHE A 157 -4.63 12.92 -1.64
C PHE A 157 -3.67 14.01 -2.17
N PHE A 158 -3.51 14.11 -3.49
CA PHE A 158 -2.66 15.16 -4.06
C PHE A 158 -3.22 16.56 -3.87
N LEU A 159 -4.54 16.72 -3.93
CA LEU A 159 -5.19 18.00 -3.61
C LEU A 159 -4.94 18.39 -2.15
N GLN A 160 -5.07 17.45 -1.23
CA GLN A 160 -4.81 17.70 0.19
C GLN A 160 -3.35 18.14 0.43
N ILE A 161 -2.39 17.46 -0.18
CA ILE A 161 -0.97 17.86 -0.10
C ILE A 161 -0.76 19.24 -0.68
N GLY A 162 -1.31 19.53 -1.87
CA GLY A 162 -1.19 20.83 -2.52
C GLY A 162 -1.81 21.97 -1.70
N LEU A 163 -2.91 21.72 -1.01
CA LEU A 163 -3.58 22.71 -0.16
C LEU A 163 -2.91 22.90 1.20
N SER A 164 -2.30 21.84 1.75
CA SER A 164 -1.60 21.88 3.05
C SER A 164 -0.15 22.34 2.96
N GLY A 165 0.43 22.34 1.78
CA GLY A 165 1.85 22.65 1.52
C GLY A 165 2.14 24.09 1.13
N LEU A 166 1.27 25.05 1.41
CA LEU A 166 1.61 26.45 1.26
C LEU A 166 2.46 26.90 2.46
N PRO A 167 3.70 27.36 2.20
CA PRO A 167 4.57 27.91 3.25
C PRO A 167 4.03 29.21 3.82
#